data_570d5a06f1b7d10dc09b944f9e3e76ed
#
_entry.id   570d5a06f1b7d10dc09b944f9e3e76ed
#
_cell.length_a   1.000
_cell.length_b   1.000
_cell.length_c   1.000
_cell.angle_alpha   90.00
_cell.angle_beta   90.00
_cell.angle_gamma   90.00
#
_symmetry.space_group_name_H-M   'P 1'
#
loop_
_entity.id
_entity.type
_entity.pdbx_description
1 polymer ?
#
loop_
_entity_poly.entity_id
_entity_poly.type
_entity_poly.pdbx_seq_one_letter_code
_entity_poly.pdbx_strand_id
1 'polypeptide(L)'
;MSKYPNEQQCIALLERAGCTKRVIVHCRTVKAVAETFAKGFDADAELITAGALLHDIGRAKDHTIMHANTGADTAERLGLPKELVSIIRKHIGAGLDDDDAEELGIPKGDYIPRTIEEKIVAHADNMVSDNRIVGHTHTVEKLKAKGSARGADRVIALHKELSAIYGKDLDEVASSLGETPALPALRIPFVGK
;
A
#
# COMPACT_ATOMS: atom_id res chain seq x y z
N MET A 1 20.55 -3.02 -14.34
CA MET A 1 19.84 -3.77 -13.30
C MET A 1 18.82 -2.82 -12.71
N SER A 2 17.58 -3.28 -12.49
CA SER A 2 16.57 -2.46 -11.82
C SER A 2 17.02 -2.09 -10.40
N LYS A 3 16.70 -0.86 -9.96
CA LYS A 3 16.98 -0.35 -8.61
C LYS A 3 16.11 -1.05 -7.56
N TYR A 4 14.93 -1.49 -7.94
CA TYR A 4 13.94 -2.09 -7.05
C TYR A 4 13.76 -3.58 -7.33
N PRO A 5 13.32 -4.37 -6.31
CA PRO A 5 13.00 -5.78 -6.53
C PRO A 5 11.80 -5.90 -7.48
N ASN A 6 11.89 -6.81 -8.44
CA ASN A 6 10.76 -7.13 -9.32
C ASN A 6 9.65 -7.90 -8.58
N GLU A 7 8.50 -8.16 -9.24
CA GLU A 7 7.35 -8.82 -8.62
C GLU A 7 7.71 -10.16 -7.99
N GLN A 8 8.47 -11.02 -8.67
CA GLN A 8 8.86 -12.33 -8.13
C GLN A 8 9.73 -12.19 -6.88
N GLN A 9 10.65 -11.22 -6.89
CA GLN A 9 11.52 -10.94 -5.74
C GLN A 9 10.70 -10.38 -4.57
N CYS A 10 9.75 -9.48 -4.82
CA CYS A 10 8.85 -8.95 -3.78
C CYS A 10 8.02 -10.07 -3.13
N ILE A 11 7.43 -10.96 -3.94
CA ILE A 11 6.66 -12.10 -3.41
C ILE A 11 7.54 -13.01 -2.57
N ALA A 12 8.75 -13.32 -3.05
CA ALA A 12 9.70 -14.13 -2.28
C ALA A 12 10.11 -13.45 -0.95
N LEU A 13 10.22 -12.13 -0.91
CA LEU A 13 10.47 -11.37 0.32
C LEU A 13 9.29 -11.47 1.29
N LEU A 14 8.05 -11.34 0.82
CA LEU A 14 6.84 -11.50 1.64
C LEU A 14 6.75 -12.91 2.24
N GLU A 15 6.98 -13.94 1.44
CA GLU A 15 6.97 -15.33 1.87
C GLU A 15 8.06 -15.60 2.92
N ARG A 16 9.29 -15.14 2.67
CA ARG A 16 10.42 -15.28 3.61
C ARG A 16 10.23 -14.51 4.91
N ALA A 17 9.51 -13.36 4.86
CA ALA A 17 9.14 -12.62 6.06
C ALA A 17 8.08 -13.35 6.89
N GLY A 18 7.32 -14.28 6.30
CA GLY A 18 6.25 -15.03 6.94
C GLY A 18 4.86 -14.45 6.70
N CYS A 19 4.68 -13.62 5.69
CA CYS A 19 3.37 -13.10 5.33
C CYS A 19 2.41 -14.23 4.93
N THR A 20 1.18 -14.16 5.42
CA THR A 20 0.14 -15.13 5.05
C THR A 20 -0.26 -14.98 3.58
N LYS A 21 -0.83 -16.03 2.98
CA LYS A 21 -1.38 -15.96 1.62
C LYS A 21 -2.41 -14.84 1.46
N ARG A 22 -3.20 -14.55 2.51
CA ARG A 22 -4.18 -13.45 2.50
C ARG A 22 -3.50 -12.09 2.31
N VAL A 23 -2.41 -11.83 3.04
CA VAL A 23 -1.62 -10.60 2.90
C VAL A 23 -1.01 -10.51 1.50
N ILE A 24 -0.42 -11.58 0.98
CA ILE A 24 0.17 -11.60 -0.37
C ILE A 24 -0.88 -11.31 -1.45
N VAL A 25 -2.08 -11.89 -1.33
CA VAL A 25 -3.19 -11.64 -2.27
C VAL A 25 -3.64 -10.18 -2.17
N HIS A 26 -3.77 -9.62 -0.95
CA HIS A 26 -4.06 -8.20 -0.74
C HIS A 26 -3.03 -7.31 -1.45
N CYS A 27 -1.74 -7.50 -1.18
CA CYS A 27 -0.67 -6.72 -1.80
C CYS A 27 -0.69 -6.79 -3.35
N ARG A 28 -1.03 -7.96 -3.92
CA ARG A 28 -1.18 -8.10 -5.38
C ARG A 28 -2.40 -7.35 -5.92
N THR A 29 -3.48 -7.28 -5.16
CA THR A 29 -4.66 -6.49 -5.53
C THR A 29 -4.33 -5.01 -5.48
N VAL A 30 -3.68 -4.54 -4.40
CA VAL A 30 -3.21 -3.16 -4.28
C VAL A 30 -2.25 -2.80 -5.43
N LYS A 31 -1.32 -3.69 -5.79
CA LYS A 31 -0.44 -3.52 -6.94
C LYS A 31 -1.23 -3.28 -8.23
N ALA A 32 -2.24 -4.09 -8.52
CA ALA A 32 -3.03 -3.94 -9.75
C ALA A 32 -3.73 -2.58 -9.83
N VAL A 33 -4.26 -2.08 -8.71
CA VAL A 33 -4.85 -0.74 -8.60
C VAL A 33 -3.78 0.34 -8.78
N ALA A 34 -2.65 0.24 -8.07
CA ALA A 34 -1.56 1.21 -8.11
C ALA A 34 -0.94 1.33 -9.50
N GLU A 35 -0.69 0.21 -10.20
CA GLU A 35 -0.20 0.21 -11.57
C GLU A 35 -1.20 0.83 -12.57
N THR A 36 -2.49 0.68 -12.31
CA THR A 36 -3.52 1.31 -13.13
C THR A 36 -3.53 2.82 -12.91
N PHE A 37 -3.40 3.27 -11.67
CA PHE A 37 -3.26 4.70 -11.36
C PHE A 37 -1.98 5.28 -11.96
N ALA A 38 -0.85 4.59 -11.84
CA ALA A 38 0.45 5.06 -12.33
C ALA A 38 0.43 5.49 -13.81
N LYS A 39 -0.45 4.92 -14.62
CA LYS A 39 -0.57 5.27 -16.06
C LYS A 39 -0.98 6.73 -16.32
N GLY A 40 -1.55 7.41 -15.35
CA GLY A 40 -1.97 8.82 -15.44
C GLY A 40 -0.99 9.81 -14.84
N PHE A 41 0.17 9.34 -14.36
CA PHE A 41 1.15 10.18 -13.65
C PHE A 41 2.55 10.01 -14.25
N ASP A 42 3.35 11.06 -14.16
CA ASP A 42 4.81 10.98 -14.36
C ASP A 42 5.43 10.45 -13.07
N ALA A 43 5.54 9.14 -12.97
CA ALA A 43 5.93 8.43 -11.75
C ALA A 43 6.78 7.19 -12.05
N ASP A 44 7.61 6.78 -11.09
CA ASP A 44 8.43 5.58 -11.19
C ASP A 44 7.57 4.31 -11.02
N ALA A 45 7.22 3.68 -12.14
CA ALA A 45 6.37 2.50 -12.18
C ALA A 45 7.01 1.29 -11.45
N GLU A 46 8.34 1.15 -11.50
CA GLU A 46 9.03 0.06 -10.79
C GLU A 46 8.96 0.25 -9.26
N LEU A 47 9.13 1.50 -8.81
CA LEU A 47 8.98 1.85 -7.38
C LEU A 47 7.53 1.63 -6.90
N ILE A 48 6.54 2.03 -7.70
CA ILE A 48 5.12 1.82 -7.38
C ILE A 48 4.81 0.33 -7.29
N THR A 49 5.25 -0.48 -8.26
CA THR A 49 5.04 -1.93 -8.26
C THR A 49 5.64 -2.58 -7.00
N ALA A 50 6.91 -2.28 -6.70
CA ALA A 50 7.59 -2.82 -5.53
C ALA A 50 6.95 -2.31 -4.22
N GLY A 51 6.61 -1.03 -4.16
CA GLY A 51 5.95 -0.39 -3.01
C GLY A 51 4.60 -1.02 -2.71
N ALA A 52 3.75 -1.16 -3.72
CA ALA A 52 2.44 -1.78 -3.57
C ALA A 52 2.52 -3.26 -3.16
N LEU A 53 3.52 -4.00 -3.64
CA LEU A 53 3.72 -5.38 -3.21
C LEU A 53 4.24 -5.50 -1.78
N LEU A 54 5.09 -4.57 -1.33
CA LEU A 54 5.78 -4.70 -0.04
C LEU A 54 5.20 -3.82 1.08
N HIS A 55 4.18 -2.96 0.80
CA HIS A 55 3.65 -2.03 1.79
C HIS A 55 3.27 -2.73 3.11
N ASP A 56 2.71 -3.92 3.02
CA ASP A 56 2.19 -4.71 4.14
C ASP A 56 3.17 -5.81 4.64
N ILE A 57 4.47 -5.77 4.27
CA ILE A 57 5.45 -6.78 4.70
C ILE A 57 5.55 -6.90 6.24
N GLY A 58 5.27 -5.83 6.96
CA GLY A 58 5.27 -5.82 8.42
C GLY A 58 4.18 -6.68 9.05
N ARG A 59 3.10 -6.99 8.31
CA ARG A 59 2.02 -7.89 8.77
C ARG A 59 2.48 -9.34 8.97
N ALA A 60 3.67 -9.67 8.55
CA ALA A 60 4.32 -10.92 8.95
C ALA A 60 4.53 -11.02 10.47
N LYS A 61 4.62 -9.88 11.18
CA LYS A 61 4.95 -9.81 12.61
C LYS A 61 3.95 -9.01 13.44
N ASP A 62 3.30 -8.02 12.84
CA ASP A 62 2.41 -7.09 13.54
C ASP A 62 1.13 -6.86 12.74
N HIS A 63 -0.02 -7.04 13.38
CA HIS A 63 -1.34 -6.82 12.78
C HIS A 63 -2.00 -5.53 13.25
N THR A 64 -1.32 -4.76 14.10
CA THR A 64 -1.77 -3.44 14.57
C THR A 64 -1.37 -2.34 13.59
N ILE A 65 -1.61 -1.08 13.95
CA ILE A 65 -1.15 0.10 13.19
C ILE A 65 0.38 0.14 13.05
N MET A 66 1.12 -0.53 13.96
CA MET A 66 2.58 -0.59 13.94
C MET A 66 3.16 -1.42 12.79
N HIS A 67 2.34 -2.17 12.02
CA HIS A 67 2.86 -2.96 10.89
C HIS A 67 3.59 -2.11 9.85
N ALA A 68 3.23 -0.82 9.67
CA ALA A 68 3.95 0.08 8.76
C ALA A 68 5.40 0.33 9.25
N ASN A 69 5.59 0.59 10.54
CA ASN A 69 6.92 0.76 11.14
C ASN A 69 7.72 -0.55 11.11
N THR A 70 7.10 -1.65 11.55
CA THR A 70 7.71 -2.99 11.52
C THR A 70 8.12 -3.40 10.10
N GLY A 71 7.30 -3.02 9.11
CA GLY A 71 7.58 -3.23 7.69
C GLY A 71 8.77 -2.41 7.20
N ALA A 72 8.78 -1.11 7.51
CA ALA A 72 9.88 -0.21 7.16
C ALA A 72 11.21 -0.67 7.77
N ASP A 73 11.22 -1.02 9.06
CA ASP A 73 12.41 -1.56 9.75
C ASP A 73 12.87 -2.90 9.14
N THR A 74 11.92 -3.71 8.68
CA THR A 74 12.25 -4.97 7.99
C THR A 74 12.87 -4.68 6.63
N ALA A 75 12.34 -3.74 5.87
CA ALA A 75 12.85 -3.31 4.58
C ALA A 75 14.27 -2.70 4.68
N GLU A 76 14.50 -1.88 5.72
CA GLU A 76 15.83 -1.32 6.01
C GLU A 76 16.87 -2.42 6.31
N ARG A 77 16.53 -3.40 7.15
CA ARG A 77 17.41 -4.55 7.45
C ARG A 77 17.70 -5.42 6.23
N LEU A 78 16.78 -5.47 5.26
CA LEU A 78 16.96 -6.17 3.99
C LEU A 78 17.79 -5.34 2.99
N GLY A 79 18.19 -4.10 3.32
CA GLY A 79 18.96 -3.22 2.45
C GLY A 79 18.15 -2.69 1.27
N LEU A 80 16.82 -2.62 1.39
CA LEU A 80 15.98 -2.07 0.32
C LEU A 80 16.17 -0.56 0.18
N PRO A 81 15.97 0.00 -1.02
CA PRO A 81 16.13 1.45 -1.27
C PRO A 81 15.26 2.31 -0.34
N LYS A 82 15.78 3.47 0.06
CA LYS A 82 15.11 4.38 1.01
C LYS A 82 13.72 4.83 0.55
N GLU A 83 13.53 5.02 -0.74
CA GLU A 83 12.24 5.41 -1.32
C GLU A 83 11.20 4.31 -1.12
N LEU A 84 11.60 3.06 -1.26
CA LEU A 84 10.72 1.90 -1.01
C LEU A 84 10.39 1.76 0.48
N VAL A 85 11.38 1.96 1.35
CA VAL A 85 11.17 2.00 2.81
C VAL A 85 10.19 3.11 3.19
N SER A 86 10.30 4.29 2.55
CA SER A 86 9.40 5.42 2.78
C SER A 86 7.95 5.10 2.40
N ILE A 87 7.72 4.46 1.26
CA ILE A 87 6.38 3.99 0.85
C ILE A 87 5.81 3.05 1.92
N ILE A 88 6.58 2.06 2.36
CA ILE A 88 6.15 1.09 3.37
C ILE A 88 5.77 1.80 4.68
N ARG A 89 6.54 2.80 5.11
CA ARG A 89 6.27 3.54 6.34
C ARG A 89 5.02 4.41 6.27
N LYS A 90 4.70 4.96 5.09
CA LYS A 90 3.71 6.03 4.91
C LYS A 90 2.38 5.58 4.31
N HIS A 91 2.19 4.26 4.11
CA HIS A 91 1.01 3.78 3.39
C HIS A 91 -0.31 3.84 4.19
N ILE A 92 -0.26 4.06 5.52
CA ILE A 92 -1.47 4.03 6.35
C ILE A 92 -2.41 5.18 6.01
N GLY A 93 -3.57 4.85 5.45
CA GLY A 93 -4.58 5.84 5.08
C GLY A 93 -4.04 6.88 4.09
N ALA A 94 -4.10 8.15 4.44
CA ALA A 94 -3.44 9.24 3.72
C ALA A 94 -2.36 9.90 4.59
N GLY A 95 -1.72 9.10 5.44
CA GLY A 95 -0.71 9.50 6.39
C GLY A 95 -1.25 9.78 7.78
N LEU A 96 -0.33 9.85 8.73
CA LEU A 96 -0.57 10.16 10.14
C LEU A 96 0.26 11.39 10.50
N ASP A 97 -0.36 12.39 11.12
CA ASP A 97 0.34 13.54 11.68
C ASP A 97 0.84 13.27 13.10
N ASP A 98 1.51 14.26 13.71
CA ASP A 98 2.06 14.11 15.06
C ASP A 98 0.98 13.86 16.10
N ASP A 99 -0.20 14.47 15.95
CA ASP A 99 -1.33 14.27 16.85
C ASP A 99 -1.89 12.84 16.72
N ASP A 100 -2.00 12.32 15.49
CA ASP A 100 -2.41 10.94 15.27
C ASP A 100 -1.37 9.97 15.86
N ALA A 101 -0.07 10.26 15.70
CA ALA A 101 0.98 9.43 16.27
C ALA A 101 0.90 9.36 17.80
N GLU A 102 0.63 10.48 18.45
CA GLU A 102 0.44 10.55 19.91
C GLU A 102 -0.82 9.80 20.34
N GLU A 103 -1.98 10.04 19.68
CA GLU A 103 -3.24 9.36 19.98
C GLU A 103 -3.16 7.84 19.79
N LEU A 104 -2.41 7.38 18.78
CA LEU A 104 -2.24 5.96 18.46
C LEU A 104 -1.08 5.29 19.22
N GLY A 105 -0.30 6.06 19.99
CA GLY A 105 0.84 5.55 20.73
C GLY A 105 1.97 5.01 19.85
N ILE A 106 2.14 5.54 18.64
CA ILE A 106 3.21 5.17 17.73
C ILE A 106 4.39 6.15 17.88
N PRO A 107 5.63 5.72 17.57
CA PRO A 107 6.79 6.62 17.61
C PRO A 107 6.59 7.86 16.73
N LYS A 108 7.12 9.01 17.14
CA LYS A 108 7.17 10.19 16.27
C LYS A 108 7.97 9.88 15.00
N GLY A 109 7.47 10.34 13.87
CA GLY A 109 8.10 10.07 12.57
C GLY A 109 7.40 10.77 11.42
N ASP A 110 7.95 10.68 10.22
CA ASP A 110 7.31 11.19 9.00
C ASP A 110 6.46 10.07 8.37
N TYR A 111 5.16 10.14 8.57
CA TYR A 111 4.17 9.19 8.06
C TYR A 111 3.26 9.78 6.96
N ILE A 112 3.49 11.04 6.56
CA ILE A 112 2.69 11.69 5.52
C ILE A 112 3.27 11.37 4.14
N PRO A 113 2.50 10.77 3.20
CA PRO A 113 2.95 10.55 1.84
C PRO A 113 3.15 11.88 1.11
N ARG A 114 4.36 12.09 0.56
CA ARG A 114 4.75 13.34 -0.11
C ARG A 114 5.02 13.17 -1.59
N THR A 115 5.73 12.10 -1.98
CA THR A 115 6.00 11.84 -3.39
C THR A 115 4.76 11.27 -4.08
N ILE A 116 4.75 11.34 -5.39
CA ILE A 116 3.60 10.83 -6.15
C ILE A 116 3.47 9.31 -6.00
N GLU A 117 4.57 8.59 -5.89
CA GLU A 117 4.60 7.15 -5.70
C GLU A 117 4.07 6.76 -4.31
N GLU A 118 4.48 7.48 -3.26
CA GLU A 118 3.95 7.30 -1.90
C GLU A 118 2.43 7.51 -1.88
N LYS A 119 1.95 8.57 -2.51
CA LYS A 119 0.52 8.91 -2.60
C LYS A 119 -0.27 7.88 -3.39
N ILE A 120 0.25 7.42 -4.53
CA ILE A 120 -0.41 6.41 -5.35
C ILE A 120 -0.54 5.10 -4.59
N VAL A 121 0.52 4.62 -3.94
CA VAL A 121 0.48 3.35 -3.20
C VAL A 121 -0.45 3.45 -1.99
N ALA A 122 -0.36 4.51 -1.18
CA ALA A 122 -1.25 4.73 -0.04
C ALA A 122 -2.72 4.81 -0.48
N HIS A 123 -3.00 5.51 -1.59
CA HIS A 123 -4.36 5.62 -2.10
C HIS A 123 -4.88 4.31 -2.69
N ALA A 124 -4.05 3.55 -3.40
CA ALA A 124 -4.42 2.24 -3.92
C ALA A 124 -4.78 1.26 -2.78
N ASP A 125 -4.06 1.30 -1.64
CA ASP A 125 -4.41 0.52 -0.46
C ASP A 125 -5.76 0.94 0.13
N ASN A 126 -6.06 2.23 0.18
CA ASN A 126 -7.36 2.75 0.62
C ASN A 126 -8.54 2.27 -0.25
N MET A 127 -8.29 1.86 -1.48
CA MET A 127 -9.29 1.37 -2.43
C MET A 127 -9.56 -0.13 -2.33
N VAL A 128 -8.78 -0.86 -1.50
CA VAL A 128 -8.82 -2.32 -1.42
C VAL A 128 -9.19 -2.78 -0.01
N SER A 129 -10.17 -3.67 0.09
CA SER A 129 -10.50 -4.38 1.33
C SER A 129 -10.31 -5.86 1.12
N ASP A 130 -9.36 -6.47 1.83
CA ASP A 130 -8.86 -7.83 1.57
C ASP A 130 -8.32 -7.96 0.13
N ASN A 131 -9.09 -8.59 -0.75
CA ASN A 131 -8.78 -8.75 -2.17
C ASN A 131 -9.84 -8.14 -3.09
N ARG A 132 -10.67 -7.23 -2.58
CA ARG A 132 -11.74 -6.57 -3.34
C ARG A 132 -11.46 -5.09 -3.49
N ILE A 133 -11.71 -4.57 -4.66
CA ILE A 133 -11.74 -3.13 -4.92
C ILE A 133 -13.08 -2.61 -4.40
N VAL A 134 -13.04 -1.66 -3.46
CA VAL A 134 -14.22 -1.16 -2.73
C VAL A 134 -14.41 0.35 -2.84
N GLY A 135 -13.45 1.06 -3.44
CA GLY A 135 -13.45 2.52 -3.50
C GLY A 135 -13.01 3.18 -2.18
N HIS A 136 -12.61 4.47 -2.27
CA HIS A 136 -12.07 5.21 -1.14
C HIS A 136 -13.07 5.45 -0.02
N THR A 137 -14.37 5.57 -0.36
CA THR A 137 -15.45 5.82 0.60
C THR A 137 -15.54 4.74 1.68
N HIS A 138 -15.23 3.49 1.34
CA HIS A 138 -15.20 2.39 2.31
C HIS A 138 -14.16 2.64 3.42
N THR A 139 -12.96 3.11 3.07
CA THR A 139 -11.92 3.45 4.05
C THR A 139 -12.30 4.70 4.85
N VAL A 140 -12.90 5.71 4.20
CA VAL A 140 -13.45 6.90 4.88
C VAL A 140 -14.46 6.52 5.95
N GLU A 141 -15.42 5.65 5.63
CA GLU A 141 -16.44 5.17 6.59
C GLU A 141 -15.80 4.39 7.75
N LYS A 142 -14.85 3.50 7.45
CA LYS A 142 -14.10 2.77 8.48
C LYS A 142 -13.35 3.71 9.45
N LEU A 143 -12.70 4.74 8.92
CA LEU A 143 -11.97 5.71 9.73
C LEU A 143 -12.93 6.53 10.61
N LYS A 144 -14.06 7.00 10.06
CA LYS A 144 -15.09 7.70 10.84
C LYS A 144 -15.67 6.81 11.94
N ALA A 145 -15.97 5.55 11.65
CA ALA A 145 -16.47 4.59 12.63
C ALA A 145 -15.48 4.31 13.79
N LYS A 146 -14.17 4.49 13.53
CA LYS A 146 -13.10 4.39 14.53
C LYS A 146 -12.81 5.71 15.25
N GLY A 147 -13.54 6.80 14.95
CA GLY A 147 -13.33 8.11 15.54
C GLY A 147 -12.22 8.94 14.88
N SER A 148 -11.58 8.44 13.82
CA SER A 148 -10.52 9.16 13.10
C SER A 148 -11.11 10.05 12.00
N ALA A 149 -11.74 11.18 12.39
CA ALA A 149 -12.29 12.14 11.44
C ALA A 149 -11.17 12.79 10.59
N ARG A 150 -10.07 13.22 11.21
CA ARG A 150 -8.90 13.79 10.52
C ARG A 150 -8.33 12.84 9.47
N GLY A 151 -8.17 11.57 9.82
CA GLY A 151 -7.71 10.53 8.88
C GLY A 151 -8.67 10.37 7.69
N ALA A 152 -9.98 10.38 7.94
CA ALA A 152 -11.00 10.31 6.90
C ALA A 152 -10.93 11.53 5.96
N ASP A 153 -10.78 12.74 6.49
CA ASP A 153 -10.66 13.97 5.71
C ASP A 153 -9.40 13.96 4.84
N ARG A 154 -8.27 13.45 5.36
CA ARG A 154 -7.04 13.28 4.57
C ARG A 154 -7.22 12.28 3.41
N VAL A 155 -7.92 11.18 3.62
CA VAL A 155 -8.22 10.22 2.53
C VAL A 155 -9.06 10.88 1.45
N ILE A 156 -10.08 11.65 1.82
CA ILE A 156 -10.91 12.40 0.87
C ILE A 156 -10.06 13.44 0.10
N ALA A 157 -9.19 14.17 0.80
CA ALA A 157 -8.32 15.17 0.19
C ALA A 157 -7.34 14.52 -0.80
N LEU A 158 -6.71 13.41 -0.43
CA LEU A 158 -5.80 12.65 -1.28
C LEU A 158 -6.50 12.12 -2.54
N HIS A 159 -7.72 11.56 -2.38
CA HIS A 159 -8.53 11.11 -3.51
C HIS A 159 -8.82 12.24 -4.50
N LYS A 160 -9.25 13.40 -3.99
CA LYS A 160 -9.51 14.58 -4.82
C LYS A 160 -8.27 15.11 -5.54
N GLU A 161 -7.14 15.18 -4.81
CA GLU A 161 -5.86 15.60 -5.39
C GLU A 161 -5.45 14.70 -6.55
N LEU A 162 -5.40 13.39 -6.32
CA LEU A 162 -4.96 12.43 -7.33
C LEU A 162 -5.94 12.34 -8.50
N SER A 163 -7.25 12.38 -8.26
CA SER A 163 -8.27 12.39 -9.31
C SER A 163 -8.18 13.64 -10.20
N ALA A 164 -7.91 14.81 -9.59
CA ALA A 164 -7.73 16.05 -10.34
C ALA A 164 -6.49 16.00 -11.25
N ILE A 165 -5.38 15.45 -10.79
CA ILE A 165 -4.15 15.27 -11.59
C ILE A 165 -4.38 14.23 -12.69
N TYR A 166 -5.04 13.12 -12.37
CA TYR A 166 -5.34 12.05 -13.33
C TYR A 166 -6.33 12.49 -14.42
N GLY A 167 -7.19 13.47 -14.12
CA GLY A 167 -8.25 13.95 -15.01
C GLY A 167 -9.51 13.08 -15.04
N LYS A 168 -9.63 12.11 -14.13
CA LYS A 168 -10.81 11.25 -13.92
C LYS A 168 -10.92 10.88 -12.45
N ASP A 169 -12.12 10.54 -12.01
CA ASP A 169 -12.35 9.98 -10.68
C ASP A 169 -11.63 8.62 -10.55
N LEU A 170 -10.79 8.47 -9.51
CA LEU A 170 -10.02 7.26 -9.31
C LEU A 170 -10.86 6.06 -8.84
N ASP A 171 -12.06 6.28 -8.26
CA ASP A 171 -13.01 5.19 -8.01
C ASP A 171 -13.51 4.58 -9.32
N GLU A 172 -13.80 5.42 -10.33
CA GLU A 172 -14.19 4.95 -11.67
C GLU A 172 -13.03 4.20 -12.35
N VAL A 173 -11.81 4.75 -12.24
CA VAL A 173 -10.61 4.12 -12.79
C VAL A 173 -10.35 2.75 -12.15
N ALA A 174 -10.44 2.65 -10.82
CA ALA A 174 -10.27 1.39 -10.11
C ALA A 174 -11.37 0.37 -10.45
N SER A 175 -12.62 0.83 -10.54
CA SER A 175 -13.76 -0.02 -10.89
C SER A 175 -13.65 -0.62 -12.29
N SER A 176 -12.93 0.03 -13.21
CA SER A 176 -12.69 -0.49 -14.56
C SER A 176 -11.84 -1.76 -14.60
N LEU A 177 -11.13 -2.09 -13.52
CA LEU A 177 -10.41 -3.37 -13.39
C LEU A 177 -11.34 -4.58 -13.24
N GLY A 178 -12.64 -4.35 -13.01
CA GLY A 178 -13.63 -5.41 -12.80
C GLY A 178 -13.47 -6.13 -11.46
N GLU A 179 -14.22 -7.22 -11.28
CA GLU A 179 -13.92 -8.13 -10.17
C GLU A 179 -12.50 -8.64 -10.35
N THR A 180 -11.69 -8.51 -9.29
CA THR A 180 -10.26 -8.83 -9.28
C THR A 180 -10.00 -10.09 -10.09
N PRO A 181 -9.18 -10.07 -11.15
CA PRO A 181 -8.90 -11.28 -11.91
C PRO A 181 -8.45 -12.35 -10.93
N ALA A 182 -9.05 -13.52 -11.01
CA ALA A 182 -8.64 -14.67 -10.20
C ALA A 182 -7.13 -14.80 -10.35
N LEU A 183 -6.39 -14.38 -9.32
CA LEU A 183 -4.95 -14.36 -9.37
C LEU A 183 -4.49 -15.77 -9.72
N PRO A 184 -3.69 -15.98 -10.75
CA PRO A 184 -3.25 -17.31 -11.13
C PRO A 184 -2.70 -18.01 -9.89
N ALA A 185 -3.15 -19.23 -9.65
CA ALA A 185 -2.73 -20.01 -8.50
C ALA A 185 -1.21 -19.92 -8.40
N LEU A 186 -0.70 -19.46 -7.25
CA LEU A 186 0.73 -19.46 -6.97
C LEU A 186 1.24 -20.90 -7.19
N ARG A 187 1.87 -21.18 -8.33
CA ARG A 187 2.64 -22.39 -8.52
C ARG A 187 3.90 -22.21 -7.68
N ILE A 188 3.84 -22.64 -6.43
CA ILE A 188 5.03 -22.78 -5.59
C ILE A 188 5.80 -23.94 -6.22
N PRO A 189 7.01 -23.75 -6.77
CA PRO A 189 7.85 -24.88 -7.09
C PRO A 189 8.15 -25.59 -5.76
N PHE A 190 7.70 -26.83 -5.65
CA PHE A 190 8.02 -27.69 -4.52
C PHE A 190 9.54 -27.89 -4.55
N VAL A 191 10.27 -27.15 -3.73
CA VAL A 191 11.69 -27.45 -3.48
C VAL A 191 11.68 -28.66 -2.56
N GLY A 192 11.78 -29.86 -3.17
CA GLY A 192 11.99 -31.07 -2.45
C GLY A 192 13.24 -30.98 -1.56
N LYS A 193 13.17 -31.64 -0.41
CA LYS A 193 14.22 -31.78 0.61
C LYS A 193 15.52 -32.30 0.01
#